data_0bc101bd9ae9f9252c5f4a82cfdd07dd
#
_entry.id   0bc101bd9ae9f9252c5f4a82cfdd07dd
#
_cell.length_a   1.000
_cell.length_b   1.000
_cell.length_c   1.000
_cell.angle_alpha   90.00
_cell.angle_beta   90.00
_cell.angle_gamma   90.00
#
_symmetry.space_group_name_H-M   'P 1'
#
loop_
_entity.id
_entity.type
_entity.pdbx_description
1 polymer ?
#
loop_
_entity_poly.entity_id
_entity_poly.type
_entity_poly.pdbx_seq_one_letter_code
_entity_poly.pdbx_strand_id
1 'polypeptide(L)'
;MEGNKSKTFTYESFKNYVSQYVVGEDDIIKLIYVGINAARRSKTLPAFLLRGPPGAGKTMITQIVADSFNAHYVFIQTTLNTTEDELIYKYIPSEQTRSGVRIQYGPLPDALIKSREKITVLTIDEFDKTRPSADALLLDYLQNARVSFRIDDREDVIVGDKNNLIVFITSNDNREFSEPLLRRVITIDFKLPDPKDVEKLLRRHFDDDKIIKTLTTIYIAGLTTELTKPITIQELIQLGYAMTVMPDVDFNQLLLSFVVKNVEDLYKLNVSLERLNVSQIQQKETYLPNVVETIVKTV
;
A
#
# COMPACT_ATOMS: atom_id res chain seq x y z
N MET A 1 27.73 -4.47 32.63
CA MET A 1 27.68 -3.87 31.26
C MET A 1 27.45 -5.01 30.27
N GLU A 2 26.20 -5.41 30.10
CA GLU A 2 25.83 -6.44 29.11
C GLU A 2 25.67 -5.77 27.76
N GLY A 3 26.53 -6.16 26.83
CA GLY A 3 26.57 -5.64 25.50
C GLY A 3 25.26 -5.96 24.74
N ASN A 4 24.56 -4.92 24.36
CA ASN A 4 23.44 -4.97 23.48
C ASN A 4 23.91 -5.55 22.12
N LYS A 5 23.82 -6.88 21.96
CA LYS A 5 24.06 -7.55 20.69
C LYS A 5 22.98 -7.01 19.72
N SER A 6 23.38 -6.10 18.86
CA SER A 6 22.55 -5.70 17.72
C SER A 6 22.11 -6.98 17.01
N LYS A 7 20.82 -7.32 17.06
CA LYS A 7 20.28 -8.44 16.29
C LYS A 7 20.67 -8.19 14.85
N THR A 8 21.55 -9.02 14.32
CA THR A 8 21.98 -8.93 12.92
C THR A 8 20.71 -9.07 12.07
N PHE A 9 20.37 -8.02 11.34
CA PHE A 9 19.21 -8.02 10.45
C PHE A 9 19.50 -8.96 9.28
N THR A 10 19.02 -10.20 9.38
CA THR A 10 19.18 -11.24 8.37
C THR A 10 17.96 -11.30 7.46
N TYR A 11 18.14 -11.83 6.24
CA TYR A 11 17.02 -12.08 5.33
C TYR A 11 15.91 -12.92 5.97
N GLU A 12 16.29 -13.98 6.70
CA GLU A 12 15.33 -14.85 7.36
C GLU A 12 14.50 -14.13 8.42
N SER A 13 15.13 -13.28 9.25
CA SER A 13 14.38 -12.52 10.25
C SER A 13 13.42 -11.50 9.60
N PHE A 14 13.85 -10.85 8.52
CA PHE A 14 13.04 -9.93 7.75
C PHE A 14 11.87 -10.64 7.07
N LYS A 15 12.16 -11.72 6.34
CA LYS A 15 11.15 -12.53 5.66
C LYS A 15 10.12 -13.06 6.65
N ASN A 16 10.55 -13.65 7.76
CA ASN A 16 9.65 -14.20 8.77
C ASN A 16 8.73 -13.13 9.38
N TYR A 17 9.22 -11.89 9.55
CA TYR A 17 8.37 -10.81 10.02
C TYR A 17 7.36 -10.38 8.97
N VAL A 18 7.81 -10.07 7.74
CA VAL A 18 6.95 -9.57 6.67
C VAL A 18 5.91 -10.61 6.26
N SER A 19 6.29 -11.88 6.19
CA SER A 19 5.38 -12.98 5.81
C SER A 19 4.26 -13.25 6.84
N GLN A 20 4.29 -12.62 8.02
CA GLN A 20 3.16 -12.65 8.95
C GLN A 20 1.98 -11.82 8.43
N TYR A 21 2.23 -10.83 7.61
CA TYR A 21 1.23 -9.87 7.13
C TYR A 21 0.95 -9.98 5.63
N VAL A 22 1.95 -10.41 4.86
CA VAL A 22 1.89 -10.52 3.40
C VAL A 22 1.99 -11.99 2.99
N VAL A 23 1.25 -12.39 1.98
CA VAL A 23 1.27 -13.77 1.43
C VAL A 23 1.44 -13.68 -0.08
N GLY A 24 2.23 -14.59 -0.66
CA GLY A 24 2.43 -14.67 -2.11
C GLY A 24 3.48 -13.72 -2.68
N GLU A 25 4.08 -12.86 -1.84
CA GLU A 25 4.99 -11.79 -2.27
C GLU A 25 6.47 -12.09 -1.94
N ASP A 26 6.87 -13.37 -1.91
CA ASP A 26 8.24 -13.78 -1.55
C ASP A 26 9.32 -13.09 -2.40
N ASP A 27 9.08 -12.92 -3.70
CA ASP A 27 10.03 -12.25 -4.60
C ASP A 27 10.12 -10.74 -4.31
N ILE A 28 9.01 -10.10 -4.01
CA ILE A 28 8.97 -8.68 -3.62
C ILE A 28 9.71 -8.46 -2.31
N ILE A 29 9.45 -9.29 -1.31
CA ILE A 29 10.15 -9.26 -0.01
C ILE A 29 11.66 -9.41 -0.22
N LYS A 30 12.07 -10.33 -1.07
CA LYS A 30 13.47 -10.57 -1.42
C LYS A 30 14.10 -9.37 -2.14
N LEU A 31 13.39 -8.79 -3.12
CA LEU A 31 13.87 -7.62 -3.85
C LEU A 31 14.04 -6.39 -2.95
N ILE A 32 13.11 -6.15 -2.04
CA ILE A 32 13.23 -5.05 -1.06
C ILE A 32 14.46 -5.28 -0.16
N TYR A 33 14.63 -6.48 0.40
CA TYR A 33 15.77 -6.80 1.23
C TYR A 33 17.11 -6.64 0.49
N VAL A 34 17.21 -7.19 -0.71
CA VAL A 34 18.41 -7.09 -1.56
C VAL A 34 18.67 -5.64 -1.93
N GLY A 35 17.65 -4.88 -2.32
CA GLY A 35 17.76 -3.48 -2.68
C GLY A 35 18.29 -2.61 -1.53
N ILE A 36 17.76 -2.79 -0.32
CA ILE A 36 18.24 -2.08 0.87
C ILE A 36 19.73 -2.39 1.13
N ASN A 37 20.12 -3.66 1.08
CA ASN A 37 21.49 -4.06 1.36
C ASN A 37 22.47 -3.66 0.24
N ALA A 38 22.04 -3.70 -1.02
CA ALA A 38 22.85 -3.26 -2.15
C ALA A 38 23.11 -1.74 -2.08
N ALA A 39 22.05 -0.95 -1.80
CA ALA A 39 22.16 0.49 -1.64
C ALA A 39 23.10 0.87 -0.49
N ARG A 40 22.97 0.22 0.66
CA ARG A 40 23.87 0.44 1.81
C ARG A 40 25.34 0.14 1.47
N ARG A 41 25.62 -0.94 0.74
CA ARG A 41 26.98 -1.32 0.33
C ARG A 41 27.57 -0.32 -0.68
N SER A 42 26.74 0.19 -1.60
CA SER A 42 27.14 1.19 -2.60
C SER A 42 27.12 2.63 -2.06
N LYS A 43 26.73 2.82 -0.78
CA LYS A 43 26.58 4.15 -0.14
C LYS A 43 25.58 5.04 -0.87
N THR A 44 24.59 4.43 -1.49
CA THR A 44 23.46 5.11 -2.10
C THR A 44 22.23 5.03 -1.20
N LEU A 45 21.24 5.87 -1.43
CA LEU A 45 19.98 5.83 -0.68
C LEU A 45 19.11 4.70 -1.21
N PRO A 46 18.63 3.76 -0.37
CA PRO A 46 17.64 2.77 -0.78
C PRO A 46 16.33 3.45 -1.15
N ALA A 47 16.00 3.48 -2.43
CA ALA A 47 14.78 4.07 -2.96
C ALA A 47 14.05 3.09 -3.88
N PHE A 48 12.76 2.95 -3.67
CA PHE A 48 11.91 2.00 -4.38
C PHE A 48 10.71 2.70 -5.01
N LEU A 49 10.39 2.31 -6.24
CA LEU A 49 9.14 2.65 -6.91
C LEU A 49 8.28 1.39 -7.00
N LEU A 50 7.18 1.37 -6.23
CA LEU A 50 6.22 0.26 -6.19
C LEU A 50 5.07 0.59 -7.15
N ARG A 51 4.98 -0.12 -8.27
CA ARG A 51 3.95 0.09 -9.29
C ARG A 51 2.93 -1.03 -9.30
N GLY A 52 1.73 -0.75 -9.73
CA GLY A 52 0.69 -1.75 -9.97
C GLY A 52 -0.71 -1.29 -9.56
N PRO A 53 -1.72 -2.16 -9.70
CA PRO A 53 -3.11 -1.78 -9.50
C PRO A 53 -3.41 -1.37 -8.04
N PRO A 54 -4.47 -0.57 -7.83
CA PRO A 54 -4.99 -0.29 -6.49
C PRO A 54 -5.33 -1.60 -5.76
N GLY A 55 -5.12 -1.64 -4.45
CA GLY A 55 -5.42 -2.81 -3.64
C GLY A 55 -4.37 -3.94 -3.70
N ALA A 56 -3.28 -3.79 -4.45
CA ALA A 56 -2.20 -4.78 -4.53
C ALA A 56 -1.26 -4.79 -3.31
N GLY A 57 -1.52 -4.01 -2.25
CA GLY A 57 -0.73 -4.05 -1.02
C GLY A 57 0.52 -3.16 -1.01
N LYS A 58 0.73 -2.31 -2.03
CA LYS A 58 1.92 -1.44 -2.15
C LYS A 58 2.19 -0.59 -0.91
N THR A 59 1.20 0.14 -0.44
CA THR A 59 1.32 1.02 0.74
C THR A 59 1.51 0.22 2.03
N MET A 60 0.79 -0.91 2.16
CA MET A 60 0.86 -1.77 3.33
C MET A 60 2.28 -2.33 3.55
N ILE A 61 2.96 -2.79 2.49
CA ILE A 61 4.29 -3.36 2.62
C ILE A 61 5.31 -2.34 3.13
N THR A 62 5.15 -1.05 2.81
CA THR A 62 6.07 0.00 3.27
C THR A 62 6.01 0.19 4.78
N GLN A 63 4.81 0.14 5.37
CA GLN A 63 4.63 0.19 6.80
C GLN A 63 5.19 -1.05 7.49
N ILE A 64 4.90 -2.26 6.96
CA ILE A 64 5.43 -3.52 7.49
C ILE A 64 6.97 -3.53 7.47
N VAL A 65 7.58 -2.98 6.42
CA VAL A 65 9.04 -2.80 6.35
C VAL A 65 9.50 -1.85 7.45
N ALA A 66 8.83 -0.72 7.67
CA ALA A 66 9.18 0.20 8.74
C ALA A 66 9.10 -0.48 10.12
N ASP A 67 8.05 -1.23 10.38
CA ASP A 67 7.84 -1.96 11.63
C ASP A 67 8.92 -3.04 11.84
N SER A 68 9.32 -3.75 10.78
CA SER A 68 10.37 -4.78 10.83
C SER A 68 11.72 -4.22 11.27
N PHE A 69 12.01 -2.96 10.97
CA PHE A 69 13.19 -2.23 11.40
C PHE A 69 13.00 -1.47 12.72
N ASN A 70 11.80 -1.49 13.30
CA ASN A 70 11.41 -0.57 14.36
C ASN A 70 11.77 0.89 13.99
N ALA A 71 11.50 1.28 12.74
CA ALA A 71 11.87 2.55 12.15
C ALA A 71 10.88 3.67 12.51
N HIS A 72 11.31 4.93 12.33
CA HIS A 72 10.34 6.01 12.15
C HIS A 72 9.61 5.83 10.83
N TYR A 73 8.30 5.95 10.83
CA TYR A 73 7.49 5.92 9.61
C TYR A 73 6.97 7.32 9.31
N VAL A 74 7.34 7.84 8.16
CA VAL A 74 6.87 9.13 7.63
C VAL A 74 6.06 8.83 6.38
N PHE A 75 4.80 9.23 6.39
CA PHE A 75 3.85 8.93 5.32
C PHE A 75 3.21 10.19 4.78
N ILE A 76 3.10 10.28 3.48
CA ILE A 76 2.26 11.24 2.79
C ILE A 76 1.55 10.58 1.62
N GLN A 77 0.24 10.76 1.53
CA GLN A 77 -0.54 10.46 0.35
C GLN A 77 -0.65 11.70 -0.50
N THR A 78 -0.18 11.63 -1.74
CA THR A 78 -0.25 12.74 -2.68
C THR A 78 -1.57 12.75 -3.44
N THR A 79 -1.95 13.93 -3.89
CA THR A 79 -3.16 14.17 -4.67
C THR A 79 -2.85 15.07 -5.86
N LEU A 80 -3.81 15.28 -6.76
CA LEU A 80 -3.70 16.24 -7.86
C LEU A 80 -3.41 17.68 -7.39
N ASN A 81 -3.78 18.00 -6.15
CA ASN A 81 -3.60 19.32 -5.57
C ASN A 81 -2.34 19.43 -4.70
N THR A 82 -1.63 18.32 -4.48
CA THR A 82 -0.40 18.34 -3.70
C THR A 82 0.65 19.19 -4.41
N THR A 83 1.09 20.23 -3.75
CA THR A 83 2.14 21.15 -4.25
C THR A 83 3.52 20.68 -3.82
N GLU A 84 4.54 21.12 -4.54
CA GLU A 84 5.93 20.84 -4.18
C GLU A 84 6.28 21.42 -2.81
N ASP A 85 5.73 22.60 -2.50
CA ASP A 85 5.93 23.26 -1.20
C ASP A 85 5.38 22.43 -0.04
N GLU A 86 4.21 21.79 -0.19
CA GLU A 86 3.62 20.96 0.86
C GLU A 86 4.49 19.73 1.21
N LEU A 87 5.30 19.27 0.26
CA LEU A 87 6.26 18.19 0.50
C LEU A 87 7.47 18.69 1.32
N ILE A 88 7.76 19.99 1.29
CA ILE A 88 8.94 20.59 1.94
C ILE A 88 8.54 21.32 3.21
N TYR A 89 7.66 22.31 3.15
CA TYR A 89 7.20 23.07 4.32
C TYR A 89 5.89 23.77 4.04
N LYS A 90 5.24 24.20 5.12
CA LYS A 90 4.10 25.13 5.07
C LYS A 90 4.14 26.12 6.22
N TYR A 91 3.57 27.28 5.98
CA TYR A 91 3.36 28.28 7.04
C TYR A 91 2.07 27.94 7.80
N ILE A 92 2.18 27.89 9.13
CA ILE A 92 1.01 27.72 9.99
C ILE A 92 0.89 28.90 10.97
N PRO A 93 -0.32 29.37 11.32
CA PRO A 93 -0.51 30.39 12.32
C PRO A 93 0.13 30.01 13.65
N SER A 94 0.78 30.96 14.32
CA SER A 94 1.41 30.74 15.63
C SER A 94 1.46 32.03 16.46
N GLU A 95 0.80 31.99 17.61
CA GLU A 95 0.86 33.08 18.58
C GLU A 95 2.22 33.17 19.29
N GLN A 96 3.07 32.17 19.19
CA GLN A 96 4.38 32.11 19.83
C GLN A 96 5.48 32.85 19.05
N THR A 97 5.19 33.27 17.83
CA THR A 97 6.15 33.97 16.98
C THR A 97 5.73 35.42 16.78
N ARG A 98 6.73 36.35 16.70
CA ARG A 98 6.46 37.77 16.44
C ARG A 98 5.79 38.00 15.08
N SER A 99 6.04 37.15 14.11
CA SER A 99 5.45 37.18 12.76
C SER A 99 4.02 36.66 12.70
N GLY A 100 3.50 36.06 13.79
CA GLY A 100 2.19 35.39 13.78
C GLY A 100 2.15 34.04 13.01
N VAL A 101 3.27 33.61 12.45
CA VAL A 101 3.39 32.35 11.68
C VAL A 101 4.65 31.60 12.08
N ARG A 102 4.60 30.28 11.99
CA ARG A 102 5.76 29.39 12.10
C ARG A 102 5.84 28.47 10.89
N ILE A 103 7.02 27.99 10.62
CA ILE A 103 7.26 26.97 9.59
C ILE A 103 7.03 25.60 10.18
N GLN A 104 6.23 24.82 9.48
CA GLN A 104 6.11 23.38 9.71
C GLN A 104 6.76 22.65 8.56
N TYR A 105 7.74 21.81 8.84
CA TYR A 105 8.36 20.97 7.83
C TYR A 105 7.37 19.96 7.27
N GLY A 106 7.44 19.75 5.96
CA GLY A 106 6.74 18.72 5.25
C GLY A 106 7.43 17.34 5.44
N PRO A 107 6.90 16.29 4.80
CA PRO A 107 7.40 14.92 4.99
C PRO A 107 8.84 14.72 4.52
N LEU A 108 9.31 15.44 3.50
CA LEU A 108 10.68 15.27 3.00
C LEU A 108 11.73 15.72 4.04
N PRO A 109 11.72 16.98 4.54
CA PRO A 109 12.63 17.40 5.60
C PRO A 109 12.44 16.62 6.90
N ASP A 110 11.21 16.27 7.28
CA ASP A 110 10.91 15.53 8.50
C ASP A 110 11.60 14.15 8.50
N ALA A 111 11.51 13.43 7.37
CA ALA A 111 12.18 12.14 7.22
C ALA A 111 13.72 12.28 7.25
N LEU A 112 14.28 13.33 6.64
CA LEU A 112 15.73 13.61 6.70
C LEU A 112 16.20 13.87 8.15
N ILE A 113 15.46 14.68 8.90
CA ILE A 113 15.79 14.98 10.28
C ILE A 113 15.75 13.72 11.15
N LYS A 114 14.67 12.93 11.04
CA LYS A 114 14.50 11.67 11.77
C LYS A 114 15.56 10.62 11.41
N SER A 115 16.04 10.61 10.16
CA SER A 115 17.08 9.68 9.72
C SER A 115 18.42 9.89 10.41
N ARG A 116 18.68 11.08 10.96
CA ARG A 116 19.91 11.36 11.73
C ARG A 116 19.97 10.60 13.05
N GLU A 117 18.83 10.21 13.58
CA GLU A 117 18.72 9.58 14.89
C GLU A 117 18.47 8.06 14.77
N LYS A 118 17.62 7.65 13.82
CA LYS A 118 17.14 6.27 13.71
C LYS A 118 16.78 5.92 12.27
N ILE A 119 16.72 4.63 11.95
CA ILE A 119 16.19 4.17 10.68
C ILE A 119 14.80 4.81 10.48
N THR A 120 14.63 5.40 9.32
CA THR A 120 13.42 6.11 8.93
C THR A 120 12.97 5.60 7.57
N VAL A 121 11.70 5.25 7.46
CA VAL A 121 11.04 4.91 6.20
C VAL A 121 10.14 6.07 5.81
N LEU A 122 10.41 6.64 4.64
CA LEU A 122 9.54 7.63 4.00
C LEU A 122 8.72 6.94 2.93
N THR A 123 7.41 7.09 2.99
CA THR A 123 6.49 6.63 1.95
C THR A 123 5.77 7.82 1.33
N ILE A 124 5.96 7.98 0.01
CA ILE A 124 5.23 8.95 -0.81
C ILE A 124 4.20 8.15 -1.63
N ASP A 125 2.97 8.14 -1.15
CA ASP A 125 1.90 7.31 -1.69
C ASP A 125 1.19 7.99 -2.85
N GLU A 126 0.89 7.23 -3.92
CA GLU A 126 0.22 7.68 -5.13
C GLU A 126 0.90 8.89 -5.81
N PHE A 127 2.24 8.90 -5.85
CA PHE A 127 3.02 10.02 -6.39
C PHE A 127 2.75 10.30 -7.87
N ASP A 128 2.21 9.34 -8.58
CA ASP A 128 1.73 9.47 -9.96
C ASP A 128 0.50 10.41 -10.09
N LYS A 129 -0.12 10.83 -9.01
CA LYS A 129 -1.15 11.87 -9.00
C LYS A 129 -0.59 13.29 -9.01
N THR A 130 0.69 13.47 -8.69
CA THR A 130 1.34 14.79 -8.72
C THR A 130 1.65 15.23 -10.15
N ARG A 131 1.97 16.52 -10.31
CA ARG A 131 2.44 17.06 -11.59
C ARG A 131 3.82 16.48 -11.94
N PRO A 132 4.17 16.33 -13.23
CA PRO A 132 5.49 15.84 -13.63
C PRO A 132 6.66 16.68 -13.11
N SER A 133 6.48 17.97 -12.84
CA SER A 133 7.49 18.84 -12.24
C SER A 133 7.94 18.37 -10.85
N ALA A 134 7.08 17.70 -10.10
CA ALA A 134 7.42 17.17 -8.78
C ALA A 134 8.53 16.10 -8.81
N ASP A 135 8.75 15.45 -9.96
CA ASP A 135 9.86 14.51 -10.12
C ASP A 135 11.21 15.18 -9.84
N ALA A 136 11.39 16.43 -10.31
CA ALA A 136 12.63 17.18 -10.15
C ALA A 136 13.00 17.40 -8.67
N LEU A 137 12.01 17.59 -7.80
CA LEU A 137 12.20 17.74 -6.37
C LEU A 137 12.87 16.50 -5.74
N LEU A 138 12.50 15.31 -6.22
CA LEU A 138 13.04 14.07 -5.68
C LEU A 138 14.45 13.74 -6.19
N LEU A 139 14.95 14.37 -7.25
CA LEU A 139 16.25 14.00 -7.83
C LEU A 139 17.42 14.21 -6.87
N ASP A 140 17.49 15.39 -6.24
CA ASP A 140 18.54 15.67 -5.24
C ASP A 140 18.29 14.94 -3.92
N TYR A 141 17.01 14.82 -3.54
CA TYR A 141 16.59 14.06 -2.37
C TYR A 141 17.07 12.61 -2.42
N LEU A 142 16.78 11.91 -3.51
CA LEU A 142 17.14 10.49 -3.69
C LEU A 142 18.65 10.31 -3.88
N GLN A 143 19.32 11.26 -4.51
CA GLN A 143 20.76 11.15 -4.75
C GLN A 143 21.59 11.49 -3.52
N ASN A 144 21.21 12.52 -2.78
CA ASN A 144 22.04 13.13 -1.75
C ASN A 144 21.43 13.07 -0.33
N ALA A 145 20.21 12.55 -0.16
CA ALA A 145 19.43 12.66 1.07
C ALA A 145 19.39 14.12 1.55
N ARG A 146 19.07 15.03 0.65
CA ARG A 146 19.11 16.45 0.87
C ARG A 146 17.89 17.12 0.27
N VAL A 147 17.37 18.15 0.93
CA VAL A 147 16.43 19.10 0.40
C VAL A 147 16.92 20.51 0.66
N SER A 148 16.85 21.36 -0.36
CA SER A 148 17.17 22.80 -0.27
C SER A 148 15.91 23.58 -0.60
N PHE A 149 15.62 24.60 0.18
CA PHE A 149 14.46 25.47 -0.03
C PHE A 149 14.76 26.87 0.49
N ARG A 150 14.01 27.85 0.03
CA ARG A 150 14.19 29.23 0.43
C ARG A 150 13.03 29.66 1.31
N ILE A 151 13.38 30.24 2.47
CA ILE A 151 12.43 30.86 3.39
C ILE A 151 12.81 32.31 3.53
N ASP A 152 11.91 33.20 3.14
CA ASP A 152 12.20 34.62 3.00
C ASP A 152 13.46 34.82 2.12
N ASP A 153 14.51 35.43 2.63
CA ASP A 153 15.77 35.68 1.90
C ASP A 153 16.88 34.66 2.27
N ARG A 154 16.55 33.59 3.02
CA ARG A 154 17.52 32.59 3.46
C ARG A 154 17.33 31.29 2.70
N GLU A 155 18.44 30.70 2.26
CA GLU A 155 18.46 29.35 1.76
C GLU A 155 18.74 28.39 2.93
N ASP A 156 17.80 27.50 3.18
CA ASP A 156 17.94 26.43 4.17
C ASP A 156 18.20 25.10 3.46
N VAL A 157 19.12 24.33 4.03
CA VAL A 157 19.50 23.00 3.52
C VAL A 157 19.37 21.98 4.65
N ILE A 158 18.53 20.98 4.44
CA ILE A 158 18.41 19.86 5.36
C ILE A 158 19.02 18.61 4.72
N VAL A 159 19.96 17.99 5.43
CA VAL A 159 20.63 16.75 5.00
C VAL A 159 20.33 15.65 5.99
N GLY A 160 19.96 14.48 5.52
CA GLY A 160 19.72 13.29 6.32
C GLY A 160 20.88 12.30 6.28
N ASP A 161 20.70 11.16 6.94
CA ASP A 161 21.64 10.04 6.88
C ASP A 161 21.12 8.99 5.87
N LYS A 162 21.85 8.82 4.77
CA LYS A 162 21.52 7.83 3.72
C LYS A 162 21.46 6.39 4.22
N ASN A 163 22.23 6.07 5.27
CA ASN A 163 22.29 4.71 5.83
C ASN A 163 21.02 4.38 6.63
N ASN A 164 20.38 5.41 7.17
CA ASN A 164 19.19 5.29 7.99
C ASN A 164 17.89 5.65 7.26
N LEU A 165 17.95 6.14 6.03
CA LEU A 165 16.77 6.52 5.26
C LEU A 165 16.45 5.45 4.22
N ILE A 166 15.18 5.04 4.13
CA ILE A 166 14.62 4.18 3.10
C ILE A 166 13.43 4.93 2.51
N VAL A 167 13.36 5.03 1.19
CA VAL A 167 12.30 5.75 0.50
C VAL A 167 11.46 4.80 -0.35
N PHE A 168 10.15 4.85 -0.17
CA PHE A 168 9.19 4.20 -1.03
C PHE A 168 8.33 5.25 -1.74
N ILE A 169 8.16 5.07 -3.01
CA ILE A 169 7.24 5.82 -3.86
C ILE A 169 6.23 4.81 -4.40
N THR A 170 4.93 5.05 -4.23
CA THR A 170 3.92 4.17 -4.83
C THR A 170 3.26 4.84 -6.03
N SER A 171 2.81 4.01 -6.98
CA SER A 171 2.16 4.44 -8.21
C SER A 171 1.07 3.45 -8.61
N ASN A 172 -0.03 3.97 -9.12
CA ASN A 172 -1.08 3.21 -9.79
C ASN A 172 -0.99 3.33 -11.33
N ASP A 173 0.20 3.75 -11.82
CA ASP A 173 0.51 3.95 -13.24
C ASP A 173 -0.40 4.99 -13.95
N ASN A 174 -0.88 6.01 -13.22
CA ASN A 174 -1.68 7.09 -13.81
C ASN A 174 -0.88 8.03 -14.71
N ARG A 175 0.46 8.09 -14.53
CA ARG A 175 1.40 8.80 -15.41
C ARG A 175 2.74 8.13 -15.46
N GLU A 176 3.51 8.45 -16.49
CA GLU A 176 4.92 8.08 -16.58
C GLU A 176 5.79 9.00 -15.71
N PHE A 177 6.84 8.44 -15.15
CA PHE A 177 7.86 9.18 -14.42
C PHE A 177 9.03 9.55 -15.33
N SER A 178 9.71 10.62 -14.98
CA SER A 178 10.88 11.07 -15.72
C SER A 178 12.02 10.03 -15.67
N GLU A 179 12.74 9.88 -16.77
CA GLU A 179 13.89 8.96 -16.84
C GLU A 179 14.95 9.23 -15.75
N PRO A 180 15.28 10.49 -15.39
CA PRO A 180 16.16 10.77 -14.28
C PRO A 180 15.67 10.24 -12.92
N LEU A 181 14.36 10.24 -12.66
CA LEU A 181 13.79 9.67 -11.45
C LEU A 181 13.90 8.14 -11.48
N LEU A 182 13.52 7.51 -12.61
CA LEU A 182 13.55 6.05 -12.76
C LEU A 182 14.96 5.47 -12.57
N ARG A 183 16.00 6.21 -12.94
CA ARG A 183 17.41 5.79 -12.73
C ARG A 183 17.85 5.82 -11.25
N ARG A 184 17.08 6.42 -10.37
CA ARG A 184 17.40 6.58 -8.93
C ARG A 184 16.61 5.65 -8.03
N VAL A 185 15.67 4.90 -8.58
CA VAL A 185 14.79 4.01 -7.83
C VAL A 185 14.92 2.57 -8.32
N ILE A 186 14.68 1.62 -7.42
CA ILE A 186 14.49 0.22 -7.75
C ILE A 186 13.00 0.03 -8.00
N THR A 187 12.62 -0.30 -9.23
CA THR A 187 11.22 -0.52 -9.59
C THR A 187 10.79 -1.93 -9.25
N ILE A 188 9.66 -2.05 -8.58
CA ILE A 188 9.03 -3.32 -8.22
C ILE A 188 7.57 -3.28 -8.67
N ASP A 189 7.20 -4.21 -9.53
CA ASP A 189 5.84 -4.30 -10.06
C ASP A 189 5.01 -5.25 -9.19
N PHE A 190 3.91 -4.71 -8.67
CA PHE A 190 2.92 -5.44 -7.90
C PHE A 190 1.80 -5.93 -8.81
N LYS A 191 1.29 -7.11 -8.50
CA LYS A 191 0.10 -7.68 -9.13
C LYS A 191 -0.99 -7.84 -8.07
N LEU A 192 -2.22 -8.00 -8.54
CA LEU A 192 -3.27 -8.46 -7.62
C LEU A 192 -2.90 -9.86 -7.11
N PRO A 193 -3.15 -10.15 -5.83
CA PRO A 193 -2.80 -11.44 -5.23
C PRO A 193 -3.44 -12.62 -5.96
N ASP A 194 -2.74 -13.75 -6.00
CA ASP A 194 -3.32 -15.01 -6.51
C ASP A 194 -4.47 -15.46 -5.57
N PRO A 195 -5.58 -16.00 -6.10
CA PRO A 195 -6.68 -16.49 -5.28
C PRO A 195 -6.28 -17.45 -4.17
N LYS A 196 -5.24 -18.27 -4.38
CA LYS A 196 -4.71 -19.18 -3.34
C LYS A 196 -4.06 -18.41 -2.20
N ASP A 197 -3.43 -17.28 -2.49
CA ASP A 197 -2.81 -16.45 -1.47
C ASP A 197 -3.87 -15.64 -0.72
N VAL A 198 -4.93 -15.18 -1.41
CA VAL A 198 -6.11 -14.60 -0.77
C VAL A 198 -6.76 -15.59 0.19
N GLU A 199 -6.96 -16.84 -0.21
CA GLU A 199 -7.50 -17.89 0.67
C GLU A 199 -6.63 -18.08 1.92
N LYS A 200 -5.30 -18.14 1.79
CA LYS A 200 -4.39 -18.23 2.94
C LYS A 200 -4.51 -17.02 3.88
N LEU A 201 -4.68 -15.81 3.33
CA LEU A 201 -4.89 -14.61 4.13
C LEU A 201 -6.23 -14.66 4.87
N LEU A 202 -7.30 -15.05 4.18
CA LEU A 202 -8.63 -15.19 4.79
C LEU A 202 -8.65 -16.22 5.92
N ARG A 203 -7.91 -17.33 5.79
CA ARG A 203 -7.74 -18.36 6.86
C ARG A 203 -7.07 -17.83 8.14
N ARG A 204 -6.44 -16.66 8.10
CA ARG A 204 -5.92 -16.00 9.32
C ARG A 204 -6.99 -15.23 10.08
N HIS A 205 -8.11 -14.93 9.41
CA HIS A 205 -9.22 -14.13 9.95
C HIS A 205 -10.46 -14.97 10.27
N PHE A 206 -10.62 -16.10 9.58
CA PHE A 206 -11.82 -16.92 9.65
C PHE A 206 -11.46 -18.41 9.75
N ASP A 207 -12.15 -19.12 10.66
CA ASP A 207 -12.06 -20.58 10.78
C ASP A 207 -13.14 -21.29 9.94
N ASP A 208 -14.21 -20.59 9.55
CA ASP A 208 -15.31 -21.14 8.78
C ASP A 208 -14.95 -21.27 7.29
N ASP A 209 -14.76 -22.50 6.84
CA ASP A 209 -14.47 -22.81 5.44
C ASP A 209 -15.54 -22.31 4.45
N LYS A 210 -16.81 -22.15 4.86
CA LYS A 210 -17.86 -21.64 3.99
C LYS A 210 -17.64 -20.16 3.71
N ILE A 211 -17.34 -19.38 4.75
CA ILE A 211 -17.03 -17.96 4.64
C ILE A 211 -15.80 -17.79 3.74
N ILE A 212 -14.73 -18.52 4.01
CA ILE A 212 -13.49 -18.43 3.24
C ILE A 212 -13.73 -18.74 1.76
N LYS A 213 -14.45 -19.82 1.45
CA LYS A 213 -14.81 -20.18 0.06
C LYS A 213 -15.66 -19.11 -0.60
N THR A 214 -16.67 -18.59 0.09
CA THR A 214 -17.52 -17.51 -0.43
C THR A 214 -16.71 -16.30 -0.78
N LEU A 215 -15.88 -15.80 0.13
CA LEU A 215 -15.03 -14.62 -0.08
C LEU A 215 -14.01 -14.84 -1.21
N THR A 216 -13.39 -16.02 -1.27
CA THR A 216 -12.46 -16.37 -2.35
C THR A 216 -13.18 -16.43 -3.71
N THR A 217 -14.41 -16.96 -3.74
CA THR A 217 -15.23 -16.97 -4.97
C THR A 217 -15.61 -15.57 -5.43
N ILE A 218 -15.96 -14.67 -4.50
CA ILE A 218 -16.22 -13.25 -4.78
C ILE A 218 -14.96 -12.60 -5.37
N TYR A 219 -13.79 -12.88 -4.80
CA TYR A 219 -12.53 -12.36 -5.32
C TYR A 219 -12.25 -12.84 -6.75
N ILE A 220 -12.40 -14.12 -7.03
CA ILE A 220 -12.23 -14.71 -8.36
C ILE A 220 -13.22 -14.09 -9.36
N ALA A 221 -14.49 -13.93 -8.97
CA ALA A 221 -15.48 -13.28 -9.79
C ALA A 221 -15.07 -11.83 -10.13
N GLY A 222 -14.56 -11.09 -9.14
CA GLY A 222 -14.05 -9.73 -9.32
C GLY A 222 -12.85 -9.63 -10.26
N LEU A 223 -11.94 -10.63 -10.25
CA LEU A 223 -10.80 -10.69 -11.17
C LEU A 223 -11.21 -10.92 -12.64
N THR A 224 -12.34 -11.58 -12.86
CA THR A 224 -12.85 -11.93 -14.20
C THR A 224 -13.91 -10.97 -14.72
N THR A 225 -14.23 -9.94 -13.95
CA THR A 225 -15.26 -8.96 -14.23
C THR A 225 -14.67 -7.55 -14.34
N GLU A 226 -15.05 -6.80 -15.36
CA GLU A 226 -14.66 -5.38 -15.47
C GLU A 226 -15.46 -4.54 -14.47
N LEU A 227 -14.97 -4.49 -13.25
CA LEU A 227 -15.49 -3.63 -12.18
C LEU A 227 -14.83 -2.25 -12.25
N THR A 228 -15.55 -1.23 -11.79
CA THR A 228 -15.04 0.15 -11.69
C THR A 228 -13.73 0.21 -10.88
N LYS A 229 -13.58 -0.68 -9.90
CA LYS A 229 -12.34 -0.85 -9.12
C LYS A 229 -12.14 -2.32 -8.76
N PRO A 230 -10.87 -2.75 -8.61
CA PRO A 230 -10.58 -4.10 -8.12
C PRO A 230 -11.12 -4.30 -6.70
N ILE A 231 -11.55 -5.52 -6.41
CA ILE A 231 -11.93 -5.94 -5.06
C ILE A 231 -10.65 -6.10 -4.22
N THR A 232 -10.61 -5.45 -3.06
CA THR A 232 -9.47 -5.51 -2.16
C THR A 232 -9.66 -6.60 -1.10
N ILE A 233 -8.55 -7.12 -0.58
CA ILE A 233 -8.58 -8.10 0.52
C ILE A 233 -9.24 -7.51 1.76
N GLN A 234 -9.01 -6.23 2.04
CA GLN A 234 -9.60 -5.53 3.18
C GLN A 234 -11.13 -5.50 3.09
N GLU A 235 -11.69 -5.27 1.90
CA GLU A 235 -13.13 -5.31 1.66
C GLU A 235 -13.70 -6.72 1.86
N LEU A 236 -12.98 -7.75 1.42
CA LEU A 236 -13.37 -9.15 1.65
C LEU A 236 -13.38 -9.50 3.14
N ILE A 237 -12.36 -9.09 3.89
CA ILE A 237 -12.30 -9.31 5.33
C ILE A 237 -13.46 -8.60 6.03
N GLN A 238 -13.76 -7.35 5.69
CA GLN A 238 -14.89 -6.62 6.25
C GLN A 238 -16.22 -7.28 5.92
N LEU A 239 -16.40 -7.74 4.67
CA LEU A 239 -17.58 -8.50 4.27
C LEU A 239 -17.72 -9.79 5.09
N GLY A 240 -16.63 -10.56 5.26
CA GLY A 240 -16.63 -11.78 6.05
C GLY A 240 -17.05 -11.54 7.49
N TYR A 241 -16.54 -10.50 8.15
CA TYR A 241 -17.01 -10.13 9.49
C TYR A 241 -18.47 -9.69 9.50
N ALA A 242 -18.93 -8.92 8.49
CA ALA A 242 -20.33 -8.54 8.40
C ALA A 242 -21.27 -9.75 8.29
N MET A 243 -20.87 -10.76 7.50
CA MET A 243 -21.62 -12.02 7.38
C MET A 243 -21.69 -12.81 8.70
N THR A 244 -20.69 -12.69 9.57
CA THR A 244 -20.72 -13.37 10.90
C THR A 244 -21.53 -12.63 11.94
N VAL A 245 -21.55 -11.30 11.89
CA VAL A 245 -22.26 -10.46 12.88
C VAL A 245 -23.76 -10.45 12.66
N MET A 246 -24.22 -10.41 11.41
CA MET A 246 -25.64 -10.38 11.05
C MET A 246 -25.91 -11.26 9.83
N PRO A 247 -26.09 -12.57 10.05
CA PRO A 247 -26.28 -13.52 8.94
C PRO A 247 -27.60 -13.34 8.17
N ASP A 248 -28.57 -12.61 8.74
CA ASP A 248 -29.89 -12.40 8.15
C ASP A 248 -29.96 -11.17 7.21
N VAL A 249 -28.87 -10.41 7.08
CA VAL A 249 -28.81 -9.28 6.16
C VAL A 249 -28.73 -9.78 4.71
N ASP A 250 -29.48 -9.15 3.83
CA ASP A 250 -29.46 -9.49 2.41
C ASP A 250 -28.04 -9.44 1.83
N PHE A 251 -27.64 -10.50 1.16
CA PHE A 251 -26.28 -10.68 0.68
C PHE A 251 -25.90 -9.64 -0.39
N ASN A 252 -26.84 -9.26 -1.26
CA ASN A 252 -26.61 -8.22 -2.26
C ASN A 252 -26.41 -6.85 -1.60
N GLN A 253 -27.11 -6.59 -0.50
CA GLN A 253 -26.92 -5.38 0.27
C GLN A 253 -25.51 -5.36 0.91
N LEU A 254 -25.03 -6.49 1.41
CA LEU A 254 -23.67 -6.61 1.93
C LEU A 254 -22.63 -6.40 0.81
N LEU A 255 -22.80 -7.06 -0.34
CA LEU A 255 -21.91 -6.87 -1.49
C LEU A 255 -21.85 -5.41 -1.94
N LEU A 256 -23.02 -4.77 -2.06
CA LEU A 256 -23.12 -3.37 -2.48
C LEU A 256 -22.44 -2.43 -1.47
N SER A 257 -22.59 -2.70 -0.19
CA SER A 257 -22.06 -1.83 0.88
C SER A 257 -20.57 -2.02 1.12
N PHE A 258 -20.08 -3.24 1.10
CA PHE A 258 -18.72 -3.55 1.51
C PHE A 258 -17.75 -3.72 0.33
N VAL A 259 -18.23 -4.15 -0.84
CA VAL A 259 -17.36 -4.57 -1.96
C VAL A 259 -17.46 -3.64 -3.17
N VAL A 260 -18.59 -3.59 -3.87
CA VAL A 260 -18.68 -2.95 -5.19
C VAL A 260 -19.08 -1.47 -5.19
N LYS A 261 -19.83 -1.01 -4.21
CA LYS A 261 -20.24 0.40 -3.99
C LYS A 261 -21.19 1.01 -5.03
N ASN A 262 -21.54 0.32 -6.10
CA ASN A 262 -22.52 0.76 -7.09
C ASN A 262 -23.33 -0.42 -7.66
N VAL A 263 -24.52 -0.14 -8.19
CA VAL A 263 -25.48 -1.16 -8.64
C VAL A 263 -25.02 -1.86 -9.92
N GLU A 264 -24.33 -1.15 -10.81
CA GLU A 264 -23.84 -1.71 -12.06
C GLU A 264 -22.77 -2.78 -11.82
N ASP A 265 -21.81 -2.49 -10.96
CA ASP A 265 -20.78 -3.46 -10.57
C ASP A 265 -21.39 -4.64 -9.80
N LEU A 266 -22.43 -4.41 -8.96
CA LEU A 266 -23.14 -5.47 -8.28
C LEU A 266 -23.78 -6.43 -9.28
N TYR A 267 -24.44 -5.91 -10.31
CA TYR A 267 -25.03 -6.72 -11.37
C TYR A 267 -23.97 -7.55 -12.10
N LYS A 268 -22.89 -6.92 -12.55
CA LYS A 268 -21.78 -7.60 -13.22
C LYS A 268 -21.15 -8.71 -12.36
N LEU A 269 -20.95 -8.41 -11.07
CA LEU A 269 -20.39 -9.36 -10.11
C LEU A 269 -21.32 -10.56 -9.92
N ASN A 270 -22.62 -10.34 -9.76
CA ASN A 270 -23.60 -11.41 -9.60
C ASN A 270 -23.65 -12.34 -10.83
N VAL A 271 -23.65 -11.78 -12.03
CA VAL A 271 -23.57 -12.59 -13.28
C VAL A 271 -22.31 -13.47 -13.30
N SER A 272 -21.18 -12.94 -12.84
CA SER A 272 -19.93 -13.73 -12.77
C SER A 272 -20.00 -14.80 -11.69
N LEU A 273 -20.57 -14.52 -10.53
CA LEU A 273 -20.79 -15.49 -9.44
C LEU A 273 -21.69 -16.64 -9.87
N GLU A 274 -22.77 -16.37 -10.61
CA GLU A 274 -23.66 -17.39 -11.15
C GLU A 274 -22.92 -18.33 -12.11
N ARG A 275 -22.09 -17.78 -12.99
CA ARG A 275 -21.28 -18.59 -13.94
C ARG A 275 -20.29 -19.50 -13.21
N LEU A 276 -19.63 -19.00 -12.17
CA LEU A 276 -18.70 -19.78 -11.35
C LEU A 276 -19.42 -20.90 -10.59
N ASN A 277 -20.60 -20.65 -10.06
CA ASN A 277 -21.41 -21.63 -9.36
C ASN A 277 -21.91 -22.74 -10.30
N VAL A 278 -22.37 -22.42 -11.51
CA VAL A 278 -22.76 -23.40 -12.52
C VAL A 278 -21.57 -24.30 -12.90
N SER A 279 -20.38 -23.75 -13.03
CA SER A 279 -19.15 -24.50 -13.32
C SER A 279 -18.74 -25.44 -12.19
N GLN A 280 -19.00 -25.08 -10.94
CA GLN A 280 -18.73 -25.92 -9.75
C GLN A 280 -19.80 -27.01 -9.54
N ILE A 281 -21.05 -26.76 -9.89
CA ILE A 281 -22.15 -27.74 -9.82
C ILE A 281 -21.90 -28.88 -10.81
N GLN A 282 -21.29 -28.63 -11.97
CA GLN A 282 -20.88 -29.65 -12.92
C GLN A 282 -19.71 -30.50 -12.41
N GLN A 283 -18.99 -30.13 -11.36
CA GLN A 283 -17.88 -30.89 -10.80
C GLN A 283 -18.14 -31.55 -9.45
N LYS A 284 -19.14 -31.14 -8.66
CA LYS A 284 -19.64 -31.88 -7.45
C LYS A 284 -20.85 -31.14 -6.87
N GLU A 285 -21.91 -31.90 -6.63
CA GLU A 285 -23.07 -31.52 -5.83
C GLU A 285 -22.67 -30.97 -4.45
N THR A 286 -23.39 -29.92 -4.05
CA THR A 286 -23.57 -29.40 -2.72
C THR A 286 -22.72 -28.20 -2.30
N TYR A 287 -23.43 -27.14 -2.07
CA TYR A 287 -23.42 -26.05 -1.11
C TYR A 287 -23.26 -24.65 -1.68
N LEU A 288 -24.41 -24.09 -2.13
CA LEU A 288 -24.81 -22.72 -1.82
C LEU A 288 -26.29 -22.77 -1.44
N PRO A 289 -26.68 -22.30 -0.25
CA PRO A 289 -28.09 -22.17 0.06
C PRO A 289 -28.65 -20.95 -0.67
N ASN A 290 -29.65 -21.18 -1.54
CA ASN A 290 -30.70 -20.23 -1.95
C ASN A 290 -30.34 -18.82 -2.45
N VAL A 291 -29.17 -18.58 -3.01
CA VAL A 291 -28.87 -17.26 -3.64
C VAL A 291 -29.63 -17.12 -4.96
N VAL A 292 -29.89 -18.22 -5.66
CA VAL A 292 -30.58 -18.22 -6.97
C VAL A 292 -32.09 -17.96 -6.84
N GLU A 293 -32.74 -18.40 -5.76
CA GLU A 293 -34.19 -18.17 -5.60
C GLU A 293 -34.58 -16.75 -5.22
N THR A 294 -33.67 -15.98 -4.61
CA THR A 294 -33.97 -14.59 -4.20
C THR A 294 -33.89 -13.63 -5.38
N ILE A 295 -33.01 -13.90 -6.37
CA ILE A 295 -32.81 -13.02 -7.54
C ILE A 295 -33.98 -13.08 -8.52
N VAL A 296 -34.64 -14.25 -8.67
CA VAL A 296 -35.75 -14.42 -9.63
C VAL A 296 -37.08 -13.80 -9.15
N LYS A 297 -37.20 -13.47 -7.86
CA LYS A 297 -38.43 -12.90 -7.27
C LYS A 297 -38.47 -11.38 -7.16
N THR A 298 -37.42 -10.68 -7.59
CA THR A 298 -37.34 -9.20 -7.45
C THR A 298 -37.11 -8.45 -8.77
N VAL A 299 -37.34 -9.09 -9.91
CA VAL A 299 -37.41 -8.44 -11.24
C VAL A 299 -38.82 -8.47 -11.78
#